data_4f1cb9b5933506c86564630493423da0
#
_entry.id   4f1cb9b5933506c86564630493423da0
#
_cell.length_a   1.000
_cell.length_b   1.000
_cell.length_c   1.000
_cell.angle_alpha   90.00
_cell.angle_beta   90.00
_cell.angle_gamma   90.00
#
_symmetry.space_group_name_H-M   'P 1'
#
loop_
_entity.id
_entity.type
_entity.pdbx_description
1 polymer ?
#
loop_
_entity_poly.entity_id
_entity_poly.type
_entity_poly.pdbx_seq_one_letter_code
_entity_poly.pdbx_strand_id
1 'polypeptide(L)'
;MFKTEEMLALNLQLFSADVTPINVTTQDGMSPTMKTFYDTALLENAREQMIFTQFGKKQPMHGNKVEWRKFNTFAKALTPLTEGVIPSGQTFGMTKIEATTTQHGDFVAVSDRLELEAYDDVIFGATEEMGATEGETYDTLTRNILVAGNSVAYANDKASRSALTADDKLTPELVAKAATWLKKNKAPKIDGSYVAIIHPSVAFDLRNSEEWKEYHKYNDVAPIFKGEIGELHGVRFVESTASKVFKEGEVATYATLFLGKDAFGILDPEGEGMEMIVKTREQIGGPLNQFSTIGYKFCHGAKILYQERILRVETGSSYSALDEAN
;
A
#
# COMPACT_ATOMS: atom_id res chain seq x y z
N MET A 1 -2.71 -69.73 -25.14
CA MET A 1 -1.73 -68.72 -24.77
C MET A 1 -2.27 -67.38 -25.33
N PHE A 2 -3.15 -66.74 -24.59
CA PHE A 2 -3.80 -65.50 -25.00
C PHE A 2 -3.13 -64.36 -24.25
N LYS A 3 -2.60 -63.38 -24.99
CA LYS A 3 -2.03 -62.12 -24.45
C LYS A 3 -3.21 -61.25 -23.96
N THR A 4 -3.17 -60.90 -22.70
CA THR A 4 -4.00 -59.88 -22.10
C THR A 4 -3.65 -58.53 -22.72
N GLU A 5 -4.63 -57.86 -23.36
CA GLU A 5 -4.55 -56.48 -23.78
C GLU A 5 -4.58 -55.60 -22.53
N GLU A 6 -3.54 -54.79 -22.30
CA GLU A 6 -3.57 -53.74 -21.34
C GLU A 6 -4.50 -52.62 -21.85
N MET A 7 -5.66 -52.51 -21.25
CA MET A 7 -6.53 -51.34 -21.45
C MET A 7 -5.84 -50.12 -20.81
N LEU A 8 -5.38 -49.19 -21.63
CA LEU A 8 -4.97 -47.87 -21.22
C LEU A 8 -6.15 -47.17 -20.56
N ALA A 9 -6.17 -47.10 -19.23
CA ALA A 9 -7.11 -46.28 -18.50
C ALA A 9 -6.75 -44.82 -18.78
N LEU A 10 -7.48 -44.19 -19.71
CA LEU A 10 -7.45 -42.73 -19.89
C LEU A 10 -7.99 -42.08 -18.63
N ASN A 11 -7.11 -41.50 -17.85
CA ASN A 11 -7.50 -40.73 -16.67
C ASN A 11 -8.07 -39.38 -17.12
N LEU A 12 -9.40 -39.32 -17.30
CA LEU A 12 -10.13 -38.12 -17.69
C LEU A 12 -10.13 -37.02 -16.62
N GLN A 13 -9.55 -37.27 -15.44
CA GLN A 13 -9.45 -36.26 -14.36
C GLN A 13 -8.36 -35.22 -14.59
N LEU A 14 -7.47 -35.39 -15.57
CA LEU A 14 -6.42 -34.41 -15.89
C LEU A 14 -6.93 -33.11 -16.54
N PHE A 15 -8.23 -33.05 -16.89
CA PHE A 15 -8.87 -31.85 -17.48
C PHE A 15 -9.92 -31.21 -16.59
N SER A 16 -10.10 -31.70 -15.37
CA SER A 16 -10.85 -31.00 -14.34
C SER A 16 -9.90 -30.03 -13.64
N ALA A 17 -9.73 -28.86 -14.22
CA ALA A 17 -9.36 -27.73 -13.39
C ALA A 17 -10.42 -27.61 -12.29
N ASP A 18 -10.03 -27.69 -11.03
CA ASP A 18 -10.90 -27.36 -9.90
C ASP A 18 -11.33 -25.89 -10.07
N VAL A 19 -12.45 -25.71 -10.78
CA VAL A 19 -13.08 -24.42 -10.90
C VAL A 19 -13.88 -24.21 -9.63
N THR A 20 -13.28 -23.53 -8.68
CA THR A 20 -13.94 -23.03 -7.48
C THR A 20 -15.18 -22.18 -7.82
N PRO A 21 -16.10 -22.03 -6.88
CA PRO A 21 -17.51 -21.72 -7.12
C PRO A 21 -17.76 -20.51 -8.02
N ILE A 22 -18.61 -20.73 -8.99
CA ILE A 22 -18.94 -19.86 -10.10
C ILE A 22 -20.24 -19.11 -9.79
N ASN A 23 -20.24 -17.79 -9.88
CA ASN A 23 -21.43 -16.93 -9.81
C ASN A 23 -21.84 -16.44 -11.21
N VAL A 24 -23.12 -16.31 -11.55
CA VAL A 24 -23.62 -16.45 -12.93
C VAL A 24 -24.63 -15.44 -13.40
N THR A 25 -24.58 -14.87 -14.56
CA THR A 25 -25.60 -14.64 -15.58
C THR A 25 -25.23 -13.79 -16.80
N THR A 26 -25.99 -13.89 -17.87
CA THR A 26 -25.65 -13.55 -19.24
C THR A 26 -25.85 -12.11 -19.69
N GLN A 27 -24.94 -11.61 -20.54
CA GLN A 27 -25.35 -10.88 -21.77
C GLN A 27 -24.35 -11.10 -22.92
N ASP A 28 -24.90 -11.20 -24.14
CA ASP A 28 -24.18 -11.43 -25.37
C ASP A 28 -23.21 -10.32 -25.75
N GLY A 29 -22.00 -10.70 -26.17
CA GLY A 29 -21.16 -9.91 -27.04
C GLY A 29 -20.71 -8.54 -26.49
N MET A 30 -19.93 -8.49 -25.43
CA MET A 30 -19.25 -7.25 -25.04
C MET A 30 -18.30 -6.78 -26.14
N SER A 31 -18.63 -5.64 -26.74
CA SER A 31 -17.76 -5.00 -27.73
C SER A 31 -16.44 -4.52 -27.08
N PRO A 32 -15.37 -4.36 -27.83
CA PRO A 32 -14.11 -3.76 -27.33
C PRO A 32 -14.29 -2.41 -26.61
N THR A 33 -15.34 -1.66 -26.97
CA THR A 33 -15.71 -0.38 -26.37
C THR A 33 -16.16 -0.53 -24.90
N MET A 34 -16.88 -1.62 -24.56
CA MET A 34 -17.28 -1.89 -23.17
C MET A 34 -16.08 -2.23 -22.29
N LYS A 35 -15.10 -2.98 -22.81
CA LYS A 35 -13.88 -3.28 -22.08
C LYS A 35 -13.15 -2.00 -21.64
N THR A 36 -13.06 -1.00 -22.53
CA THR A 36 -12.45 0.30 -22.22
C THR A 36 -13.20 1.06 -21.13
N PHE A 37 -14.53 0.98 -21.13
CA PHE A 37 -15.35 1.62 -20.09
C PHE A 37 -15.12 1.01 -18.71
N TYR A 38 -15.08 -0.31 -18.60
CA TYR A 38 -14.83 -0.99 -17.33
C TYR A 38 -13.41 -0.71 -16.80
N ASP A 39 -12.41 -0.70 -17.67
CA ASP A 39 -11.03 -0.35 -17.29
C ASP A 39 -10.94 1.06 -16.69
N THR A 40 -11.69 2.02 -17.24
CA THR A 40 -11.74 3.40 -16.74
C THR A 40 -12.41 3.48 -15.37
N ALA A 41 -13.55 2.83 -15.19
CA ALA A 41 -14.27 2.79 -13.91
C ALA A 41 -13.43 2.13 -12.81
N LEU A 42 -12.75 1.03 -13.11
CA LEU A 42 -11.85 0.36 -12.20
C LEU A 42 -10.72 1.27 -11.72
N LEU A 43 -10.05 1.97 -12.64
CA LEU A 43 -8.95 2.87 -12.30
C LEU A 43 -9.39 4.04 -11.42
N GLU A 44 -10.59 4.57 -11.61
CA GLU A 44 -11.13 5.64 -10.78
C GLU A 44 -11.38 5.15 -9.35
N ASN A 45 -12.05 4.02 -9.17
CA ASN A 45 -12.30 3.43 -7.86
C ASN A 45 -10.99 3.08 -7.13
N ALA A 46 -10.06 2.43 -7.82
CA ALA A 46 -8.77 2.07 -7.26
C ALA A 46 -7.96 3.28 -6.78
N ARG A 47 -7.98 4.40 -7.52
CA ARG A 47 -7.30 5.64 -7.15
C ARG A 47 -7.85 6.29 -5.89
N GLU A 48 -9.13 6.20 -5.65
CA GLU A 48 -9.75 6.80 -4.46
C GLU A 48 -9.34 6.08 -3.17
N GLN A 49 -9.06 4.79 -3.22
CA GLN A 49 -8.65 3.98 -2.07
C GLN A 49 -7.16 4.07 -1.73
N MET A 50 -6.30 4.52 -2.65
CA MET A 50 -4.85 4.55 -2.46
C MET A 50 -4.39 5.80 -1.70
N ILE A 51 -3.91 5.63 -0.47
CA ILE A 51 -3.37 6.71 0.37
C ILE A 51 -1.84 6.61 0.47
N PHE A 52 -1.30 5.42 0.79
CA PHE A 52 0.15 5.25 0.99
C PHE A 52 0.94 5.50 -0.30
N THR A 53 0.38 5.12 -1.44
CA THR A 53 1.02 5.27 -2.76
C THR A 53 1.17 6.72 -3.21
N GLN A 54 0.38 7.66 -2.67
CA GLN A 54 0.45 9.08 -3.03
C GLN A 54 1.79 9.73 -2.66
N PHE A 55 2.44 9.26 -1.59
CA PHE A 55 3.66 9.84 -1.03
C PHE A 55 4.94 9.17 -1.50
N GLY A 56 4.84 8.13 -2.31
CA GLY A 56 5.96 7.40 -2.89
C GLY A 56 6.57 8.09 -4.10
N LYS A 57 7.90 7.98 -4.25
CA LYS A 57 8.57 8.38 -5.48
C LYS A 57 8.30 7.34 -6.56
N LYS A 58 7.46 7.66 -7.53
CA LYS A 58 7.20 6.80 -8.68
C LYS A 58 8.44 6.71 -9.57
N GLN A 59 8.79 5.50 -9.94
CA GLN A 59 9.90 5.20 -10.83
C GLN A 59 9.40 4.36 -11.99
N PRO A 60 9.31 4.93 -13.21
CA PRO A 60 8.99 4.14 -14.40
C PRO A 60 10.08 3.10 -14.63
N MET A 61 9.68 1.92 -15.08
CA MET A 61 10.61 0.83 -15.31
C MET A 61 10.27 0.03 -16.58
N HIS A 62 11.35 -0.45 -17.21
CA HIS A 62 11.30 -1.48 -18.24
C HIS A 62 11.96 -2.74 -17.67
N GLY A 63 11.24 -3.84 -17.60
CA GLY A 63 11.74 -5.11 -17.04
C GLY A 63 11.27 -5.38 -15.60
N ASN A 64 11.87 -6.34 -14.91
CA ASN A 64 11.40 -6.82 -13.61
C ASN A 64 12.19 -6.31 -12.39
N LYS A 65 13.23 -5.49 -12.60
CA LYS A 65 14.13 -5.03 -11.53
C LYS A 65 14.56 -3.59 -11.76
N VAL A 66 14.49 -2.78 -10.70
CA VAL A 66 15.03 -1.42 -10.66
C VAL A 66 16.12 -1.32 -9.61
N GLU A 67 17.13 -0.53 -9.94
CA GLU A 67 18.25 -0.24 -9.08
C GLU A 67 18.33 1.27 -8.82
N TRP A 68 18.19 1.67 -7.55
CA TRP A 68 18.50 3.03 -7.12
C TRP A 68 19.92 3.10 -6.57
N ARG A 69 20.63 4.17 -6.92
CA ARG A 69 22.01 4.41 -6.48
C ARG A 69 22.03 5.61 -5.55
N LYS A 70 22.58 5.42 -4.36
CA LYS A 70 22.79 6.47 -3.35
C LYS A 70 24.27 6.68 -3.19
N PHE A 71 24.73 7.92 -3.38
CA PHE A 71 26.10 8.29 -3.07
C PHE A 71 26.28 8.46 -1.56
N ASN A 72 27.39 7.95 -1.04
CA ASN A 72 27.72 8.12 0.36
C ASN A 72 28.18 9.55 0.60
N THR A 73 27.77 10.12 1.74
CA THR A 73 28.16 11.48 2.12
C THR A 73 29.65 11.53 2.45
N PHE A 74 30.37 12.48 1.87
CA PHE A 74 31.76 12.73 2.22
C PHE A 74 31.91 13.25 3.64
N ALA A 75 33.01 12.89 4.28
CA ALA A 75 33.40 13.48 5.56
C ALA A 75 33.71 14.98 5.39
N LYS A 76 33.38 15.77 6.41
CA LYS A 76 33.67 17.20 6.39
C LYS A 76 35.19 17.43 6.51
N ALA A 77 35.76 18.29 5.67
CA ALA A 77 37.14 18.71 5.76
C ALA A 77 37.28 19.78 6.89
N LEU A 78 37.49 19.32 8.11
CA LEU A 78 37.59 20.19 9.29
C LEU A 78 39.06 20.59 9.64
N THR A 79 40.04 19.90 9.06
CA THR A 79 41.45 20.16 9.28
C THR A 79 41.93 21.23 8.30
N PRO A 80 42.59 22.32 8.78
CA PRO A 80 43.22 23.30 7.90
C PRO A 80 44.28 22.66 7.01
N LEU A 81 44.41 23.15 5.79
CA LEU A 81 45.44 22.70 4.86
C LEU A 81 46.81 23.24 5.31
N THR A 82 47.81 22.37 5.21
CA THR A 82 49.22 22.79 5.40
C THR A 82 49.79 23.21 4.05
N GLU A 83 50.46 24.37 4.00
CA GLU A 83 51.05 24.89 2.79
C GLU A 83 52.09 23.91 2.21
N GLY A 84 52.00 23.63 0.92
CA GLY A 84 52.88 22.72 0.22
C GLY A 84 52.63 21.21 0.42
N VAL A 85 51.62 20.83 1.21
CA VAL A 85 51.25 19.43 1.45
C VAL A 85 49.95 19.10 0.77
N ILE A 86 49.94 18.08 -0.08
CA ILE A 86 48.75 17.57 -0.72
C ILE A 86 47.94 16.75 0.31
N PRO A 87 46.66 17.12 0.60
CA PRO A 87 45.83 16.36 1.55
C PRO A 87 45.47 14.99 1.00
N SER A 88 45.25 14.03 1.90
CA SER A 88 44.71 12.74 1.54
C SER A 88 43.29 12.91 1.02
N GLY A 89 43.01 12.45 -0.22
CA GLY A 89 41.69 12.50 -0.80
C GLY A 89 40.72 11.54 -0.11
N GLN A 90 39.42 11.77 -0.31
CA GLN A 90 38.36 10.87 0.16
C GLN A 90 37.97 9.88 -0.95
N THR A 91 37.61 8.66 -0.57
CA THR A 91 37.10 7.64 -1.49
C THR A 91 35.62 7.85 -1.80
N PHE A 92 35.28 7.79 -3.07
CA PHE A 92 33.90 7.86 -3.51
C PHE A 92 33.20 6.50 -3.34
N GLY A 93 32.18 6.43 -2.50
CA GLY A 93 31.39 5.24 -2.24
C GLY A 93 29.96 5.39 -2.73
N MET A 94 29.36 4.30 -3.18
CA MET A 94 27.98 4.24 -3.64
C MET A 94 27.27 3.04 -3.04
N THR A 95 26.06 3.25 -2.53
CA THR A 95 25.18 2.21 -2.02
C THR A 95 24.08 1.93 -3.06
N LYS A 96 23.85 0.65 -3.34
CA LYS A 96 22.87 0.16 -4.28
C LYS A 96 21.64 -0.34 -3.52
N ILE A 97 20.44 0.10 -3.95
CA ILE A 97 19.15 -0.36 -3.43
C ILE A 97 18.40 -0.98 -4.60
N GLU A 98 18.03 -2.24 -4.47
CA GLU A 98 17.34 -2.99 -5.52
C GLU A 98 15.90 -3.29 -5.10
N ALA A 99 14.96 -3.18 -6.05
CA ALA A 99 13.61 -3.66 -5.91
C ALA A 99 13.20 -4.47 -7.14
N THR A 100 12.41 -5.49 -6.91
CA THR A 100 11.82 -6.34 -7.94
C THR A 100 10.32 -6.18 -7.91
N THR A 101 9.67 -6.31 -9.07
CA THR A 101 8.21 -6.37 -9.17
C THR A 101 7.73 -7.79 -8.97
N THR A 102 6.55 -7.91 -8.36
CA THR A 102 5.76 -9.13 -8.28
C THR A 102 4.40 -8.87 -8.91
N GLN A 103 3.88 -9.85 -9.63
CA GLN A 103 2.56 -9.78 -10.23
C GLN A 103 1.53 -10.29 -9.23
N HIS A 104 0.44 -9.55 -9.07
CA HIS A 104 -0.71 -9.88 -8.24
C HIS A 104 -1.98 -9.80 -9.08
N GLY A 105 -2.99 -10.56 -8.72
CA GLY A 105 -4.28 -10.53 -9.37
C GLY A 105 -5.21 -11.55 -8.76
N ASP A 106 -6.49 -11.30 -8.94
CA ASP A 106 -7.55 -12.20 -8.53
C ASP A 106 -8.71 -12.13 -9.54
N PHE A 107 -9.61 -13.09 -9.52
CA PHE A 107 -10.74 -13.11 -10.43
C PHE A 107 -11.98 -13.76 -9.81
N VAL A 108 -13.14 -13.29 -10.23
CA VAL A 108 -14.43 -13.89 -9.92
C VAL A 108 -15.00 -14.52 -11.19
N ALA A 109 -15.46 -15.74 -11.08
CA ALA A 109 -16.16 -16.41 -12.15
C ALA A 109 -17.69 -16.31 -11.95
N VAL A 110 -18.39 -15.94 -13.02
CA VAL A 110 -19.83 -15.65 -13.02
C VAL A 110 -20.50 -16.61 -14.00
N SER A 111 -21.43 -17.55 -13.57
CA SER A 111 -22.10 -18.56 -14.44
C SER A 111 -23.36 -17.99 -15.14
N ASP A 112 -23.80 -18.60 -16.24
CA ASP A 112 -24.92 -18.16 -17.09
C ASP A 112 -26.27 -18.12 -16.38
N ARG A 113 -26.49 -18.98 -15.42
CA ARG A 113 -27.74 -19.08 -14.69
C ARG A 113 -27.94 -17.91 -13.69
N LEU A 114 -26.91 -17.45 -13.02
CA LEU A 114 -27.00 -16.31 -12.09
C LEU A 114 -27.31 -15.00 -12.85
N GLU A 115 -26.67 -14.76 -14.01
CA GLU A 115 -27.01 -13.65 -14.89
C GLU A 115 -28.47 -13.68 -15.39
N LEU A 116 -29.04 -14.86 -15.60
CA LEU A 116 -30.42 -15.01 -16.03
C LEU A 116 -31.42 -14.80 -14.87
N GLU A 117 -31.05 -15.23 -13.67
CA GLU A 117 -31.94 -15.23 -12.50
C GLU A 117 -31.75 -13.99 -11.60
N ALA A 118 -30.61 -13.26 -11.72
CA ALA A 118 -30.34 -12.05 -10.92
C ALA A 118 -31.20 -10.88 -11.39
N TYR A 119 -31.70 -10.11 -10.41
CA TYR A 119 -32.47 -8.90 -10.67
C TYR A 119 -31.58 -7.71 -10.98
N ASP A 120 -30.35 -7.68 -10.38
CA ASP A 120 -29.36 -6.63 -10.52
C ASP A 120 -28.25 -7.02 -11.50
N ASP A 121 -27.56 -6.04 -12.06
CA ASP A 121 -26.38 -6.26 -12.91
C ASP A 121 -25.17 -6.73 -12.07
N VAL A 122 -25.04 -8.05 -11.97
CA VAL A 122 -23.98 -8.71 -11.19
C VAL A 122 -22.59 -8.41 -11.76
N ILE A 123 -22.47 -8.22 -13.06
CA ILE A 123 -21.18 -7.92 -13.72
C ILE A 123 -20.71 -6.52 -13.31
N PHE A 124 -21.62 -5.54 -13.31
CA PHE A 124 -21.28 -4.19 -12.90
C PHE A 124 -20.89 -4.12 -11.43
N GLY A 125 -21.68 -4.70 -10.53
CA GLY A 125 -21.36 -4.76 -9.10
C GLY A 125 -20.05 -5.49 -8.80
N ALA A 126 -19.79 -6.62 -9.48
CA ALA A 126 -18.53 -7.33 -9.34
C ALA A 126 -17.33 -6.51 -9.85
N THR A 127 -17.53 -5.69 -10.87
CA THR A 127 -16.51 -4.80 -11.42
C THR A 127 -16.12 -3.70 -10.41
N GLU A 128 -17.12 -3.07 -9.79
CA GLU A 128 -16.87 -2.04 -8.76
C GLU A 128 -16.13 -2.63 -7.56
N GLU A 129 -16.57 -3.77 -7.06
CA GLU A 129 -15.94 -4.43 -5.91
C GLU A 129 -14.52 -4.90 -6.21
N MET A 130 -14.28 -5.45 -7.41
CA MET A 130 -12.93 -5.84 -7.85
C MET A 130 -12.00 -4.63 -7.97
N GLY A 131 -12.53 -3.47 -8.41
CA GLY A 131 -11.76 -2.24 -8.47
C GLY A 131 -11.36 -1.71 -7.09
N ALA A 132 -12.29 -1.73 -6.15
CA ALA A 132 -12.01 -1.37 -4.76
C ALA A 132 -10.96 -2.31 -4.16
N THR A 133 -11.13 -3.62 -4.33
CA THR A 133 -10.20 -4.66 -3.83
C THR A 133 -8.81 -4.52 -4.44
N GLU A 134 -8.70 -4.20 -5.73
CA GLU A 134 -7.40 -3.97 -6.38
C GLU A 134 -6.67 -2.79 -5.75
N GLY A 135 -7.36 -1.66 -5.56
CA GLY A 135 -6.80 -0.47 -4.93
C GLY A 135 -6.35 -0.73 -3.49
N GLU A 136 -7.18 -1.38 -2.69
CA GLU A 136 -6.86 -1.77 -1.32
C GLU A 136 -5.67 -2.74 -1.25
N THR A 137 -5.62 -3.71 -2.16
CA THR A 137 -4.51 -4.67 -2.23
C THR A 137 -3.19 -3.97 -2.55
N TYR A 138 -3.20 -3.09 -3.54
CA TYR A 138 -2.02 -2.33 -3.95
C TYR A 138 -1.49 -1.43 -2.82
N ASP A 139 -2.38 -0.73 -2.15
CA ASP A 139 -2.04 0.17 -1.04
C ASP A 139 -1.58 -0.61 0.20
N THR A 140 -2.21 -1.76 0.48
CA THR A 140 -1.83 -2.68 1.55
C THR A 140 -0.42 -3.26 1.36
N LEU A 141 -0.07 -3.66 0.13
CA LEU A 141 1.28 -4.14 -0.19
C LEU A 141 2.32 -3.05 0.05
N THR A 142 2.03 -1.81 -0.39
CA THR A 142 2.89 -0.65 -0.13
C THR A 142 3.01 -0.38 1.36
N ARG A 143 1.90 -0.33 2.10
CA ARG A 143 1.86 -0.17 3.56
C ARG A 143 2.75 -1.20 4.28
N ASN A 144 2.62 -2.46 3.93
CA ASN A 144 3.37 -3.54 4.57
C ASN A 144 4.89 -3.37 4.41
N ILE A 145 5.34 -2.89 3.25
CA ILE A 145 6.76 -2.55 3.02
C ILE A 145 7.20 -1.38 3.89
N LEU A 146 6.39 -0.34 4.04
CA LEU A 146 6.69 0.83 4.86
C LEU A 146 6.74 0.46 6.35
N VAL A 147 5.79 -0.35 6.80
CA VAL A 147 5.71 -0.84 8.18
C VAL A 147 6.89 -1.76 8.53
N ALA A 148 7.48 -2.46 7.57
CA ALA A 148 8.69 -3.26 7.79
C ALA A 148 9.96 -2.43 8.00
N GLY A 149 9.87 -1.08 7.99
CA GLY A 149 11.01 -0.20 8.27
C GLY A 149 11.59 -0.37 9.68
N ASN A 150 12.90 -0.13 9.81
CA ASN A 150 13.63 -0.36 11.08
C ASN A 150 13.50 0.79 12.09
N SER A 151 13.07 1.99 11.64
CA SER A 151 12.93 3.15 12.51
C SER A 151 11.58 3.10 13.23
N VAL A 152 11.58 2.69 14.49
CA VAL A 152 10.38 2.53 15.31
C VAL A 152 10.51 3.33 16.59
N ALA A 153 9.44 3.99 17.00
CA ALA A 153 9.29 4.61 18.31
C ALA A 153 7.97 4.12 18.95
N TYR A 154 7.98 3.96 20.25
CA TYR A 154 6.79 3.55 21.01
C TYR A 154 6.29 4.70 21.86
N ALA A 155 4.97 4.78 22.07
CA ALA A 155 4.40 5.78 22.96
C ALA A 155 4.95 5.64 24.39
N ASN A 156 5.03 6.77 25.10
CA ASN A 156 5.55 6.85 26.48
C ASN A 156 6.95 6.24 26.66
N ASP A 157 7.80 6.30 25.61
CA ASP A 157 9.16 5.76 25.60
C ASP A 157 9.22 4.27 26.05
N LYS A 158 8.19 3.47 25.73
CA LYS A 158 8.15 2.03 25.99
C LYS A 158 9.24 1.31 25.18
N ALA A 159 9.71 0.18 25.68
CA ALA A 159 10.79 -0.58 25.06
C ALA A 159 10.33 -1.52 23.93
N SER A 160 9.05 -1.91 23.94
CA SER A 160 8.50 -2.85 22.96
C SER A 160 7.01 -2.64 22.74
N ARG A 161 6.48 -3.18 21.65
CA ARG A 161 5.05 -3.18 21.35
C ARG A 161 4.23 -3.88 22.43
N SER A 162 4.69 -5.00 22.94
CA SER A 162 4.01 -5.78 23.98
C SER A 162 3.86 -5.04 25.32
N ALA A 163 4.61 -3.95 25.53
CA ALA A 163 4.51 -3.12 26.72
C ALA A 163 3.50 -1.97 26.57
N LEU A 164 2.92 -1.78 25.38
CA LEU A 164 1.92 -0.75 25.11
C LEU A 164 0.56 -1.13 25.71
N THR A 165 -0.14 -0.13 26.19
CA THR A 165 -1.48 -0.21 26.74
C THR A 165 -2.44 0.71 25.97
N ALA A 166 -3.73 0.60 26.21
CA ALA A 166 -4.72 1.49 25.60
C ALA A 166 -4.53 2.98 26.00
N ASP A 167 -3.87 3.23 27.14
CA ASP A 167 -3.57 4.58 27.62
C ASP A 167 -2.34 5.21 26.97
N ASP A 168 -1.51 4.42 26.27
CA ASP A 168 -0.33 4.88 25.58
C ASP A 168 -0.70 5.51 24.22
N LYS A 169 -1.37 6.66 24.25
CA LYS A 169 -1.96 7.35 23.10
C LYS A 169 -0.95 8.17 22.32
N LEU A 170 -1.33 8.53 21.08
CA LEU A 170 -0.60 9.54 20.32
C LEU A 170 -0.85 10.93 20.92
N THR A 171 0.16 11.51 21.53
CA THR A 171 0.12 12.86 22.11
C THR A 171 0.78 13.89 21.19
N PRO A 172 0.40 15.18 21.26
CA PRO A 172 1.07 16.27 20.55
C PRO A 172 2.58 16.32 20.80
N GLU A 173 3.02 16.01 22.03
CA GLU A 173 4.44 15.92 22.38
C GLU A 173 5.15 14.81 21.59
N LEU A 174 4.52 13.64 21.43
CA LEU A 174 5.07 12.53 20.65
C LEU A 174 5.16 12.89 19.16
N VAL A 175 4.20 13.65 18.64
CA VAL A 175 4.24 14.21 17.28
C VAL A 175 5.41 15.17 17.13
N ALA A 176 5.62 16.06 18.10
CA ALA A 176 6.77 16.98 18.10
C ALA A 176 8.11 16.23 18.18
N LYS A 177 8.20 15.16 18.97
CA LYS A 177 9.37 14.25 19.00
C LYS A 177 9.61 13.60 17.64
N ALA A 178 8.58 13.07 16.98
CA ALA A 178 8.68 12.47 15.66
C ALA A 178 9.13 13.49 14.59
N ALA A 179 8.54 14.68 14.57
CA ALA A 179 8.95 15.76 13.67
C ALA A 179 10.40 16.19 13.91
N THR A 180 10.82 16.26 15.17
CA THR A 180 12.21 16.61 15.53
C THR A 180 13.17 15.52 15.09
N TRP A 181 12.79 14.25 15.19
CA TRP A 181 13.59 13.12 14.71
C TRP A 181 13.84 13.21 13.20
N LEU A 182 12.81 13.49 12.41
CA LEU A 182 12.92 13.71 10.96
C LEU A 182 13.82 14.91 10.64
N LYS A 183 13.67 16.04 11.37
CA LYS A 183 14.52 17.24 11.21
C LYS A 183 15.99 16.94 11.55
N LYS A 184 16.25 16.21 12.64
CA LYS A 184 17.59 15.78 13.04
C LYS A 184 18.28 14.94 11.95
N ASN A 185 17.52 14.08 11.28
CA ASN A 185 17.99 13.25 10.18
C ASN A 185 18.00 14.01 8.83
N LYS A 186 17.73 15.32 8.83
CA LYS A 186 17.70 16.16 7.63
C LYS A 186 16.75 15.65 6.54
N ALA A 187 15.63 15.05 6.95
CA ALA A 187 14.60 14.63 6.01
C ALA A 187 13.99 15.88 5.34
N PRO A 188 13.92 15.94 4.01
CA PRO A 188 13.22 17.03 3.33
C PRO A 188 11.71 16.89 3.55
N LYS A 189 11.00 18.00 3.53
CA LYS A 189 9.55 18.07 3.70
C LYS A 189 8.83 17.80 2.37
N ILE A 190 7.58 17.34 2.46
CA ILE A 190 6.64 17.20 1.35
C ILE A 190 5.75 18.45 1.39
N ASP A 191 5.79 19.26 0.33
CA ASP A 191 4.95 20.48 0.18
C ASP A 191 4.92 21.40 1.44
N GLY A 192 6.09 21.56 2.07
CA GLY A 192 6.26 22.44 3.22
C GLY A 192 6.13 21.79 4.59
N SER A 193 5.52 20.60 4.69
CA SER A 193 5.29 19.86 5.94
C SER A 193 5.74 18.41 5.83
N TYR A 194 5.89 17.70 6.94
CA TYR A 194 5.97 16.25 6.95
C TYR A 194 4.56 15.67 6.84
N VAL A 195 4.43 14.43 6.43
CA VAL A 195 3.15 13.73 6.35
C VAL A 195 3.12 12.58 7.36
N ALA A 196 2.02 12.46 8.09
CA ALA A 196 1.76 11.33 8.96
C ALA A 196 0.48 10.62 8.51
N ILE A 197 0.56 9.32 8.25
CA ILE A 197 -0.60 8.49 7.94
C ILE A 197 -1.04 7.83 9.24
N ILE A 198 -2.30 8.08 9.62
CA ILE A 198 -2.84 7.76 10.94
C ILE A 198 -4.13 6.95 10.83
N HIS A 199 -4.35 6.03 11.76
CA HIS A 199 -5.62 5.30 11.87
C HIS A 199 -6.72 6.19 12.50
N PRO A 200 -8.00 6.05 12.09
CA PRO A 200 -9.11 6.84 12.66
C PRO A 200 -9.22 6.79 14.18
N SER A 201 -8.98 5.62 14.79
CA SER A 201 -9.00 5.45 16.26
C SER A 201 -7.94 6.32 16.95
N VAL A 202 -6.75 6.42 16.37
CA VAL A 202 -5.65 7.27 16.90
C VAL A 202 -5.90 8.75 16.59
N ALA A 203 -6.49 9.05 15.43
CA ALA A 203 -6.89 10.40 15.05
C ALA A 203 -7.93 10.98 16.03
N PHE A 204 -8.86 10.15 16.52
CA PHE A 204 -9.81 10.53 17.56
C PHE A 204 -9.09 11.03 18.84
N ASP A 205 -8.09 10.31 19.31
CA ASP A 205 -7.32 10.70 20.49
C ASP A 205 -6.55 12.01 20.29
N LEU A 206 -5.92 12.16 19.12
CA LEU A 206 -5.17 13.35 18.78
C LEU A 206 -6.09 14.60 18.71
N ARG A 207 -7.23 14.47 18.01
CA ARG A 207 -8.23 15.56 17.91
C ARG A 207 -8.83 15.94 19.26
N ASN A 208 -8.88 15.01 20.21
CA ASN A 208 -9.44 15.25 21.52
C ASN A 208 -8.46 15.92 22.49
N SER A 209 -7.17 16.03 22.13
CA SER A 209 -6.17 16.73 22.91
C SER A 209 -6.44 18.25 22.97
N GLU A 210 -6.12 18.89 24.08
CA GLU A 210 -6.32 20.32 24.27
C GLU A 210 -5.46 21.16 23.31
N GLU A 211 -4.21 20.78 23.12
CA GLU A 211 -3.28 21.45 22.21
C GLU A 211 -3.78 21.43 20.74
N TRP A 212 -4.36 20.33 20.29
CA TRP A 212 -4.97 20.24 18.96
C TRP A 212 -6.13 21.23 18.83
N LYS A 213 -7.02 21.27 19.82
CA LYS A 213 -8.19 22.16 19.84
C LYS A 213 -7.79 23.63 19.87
N GLU A 214 -6.76 23.99 20.64
CA GLU A 214 -6.24 25.36 20.70
C GLU A 214 -5.56 25.77 19.41
N TYR A 215 -4.75 24.88 18.81
CA TYR A 215 -4.06 25.19 17.56
C TYR A 215 -5.04 25.45 16.41
N HIS A 216 -6.06 24.60 16.25
CA HIS A 216 -7.04 24.73 15.18
C HIS A 216 -8.11 25.80 15.45
N LYS A 217 -8.23 26.32 16.63
CA LYS A 217 -9.13 27.42 16.96
C LYS A 217 -8.75 28.73 16.25
N TYR A 218 -7.48 28.90 15.93
CA TYR A 218 -6.93 30.12 15.33
C TYR A 218 -6.33 29.92 13.93
N ASN A 219 -6.07 28.70 13.53
CA ASN A 219 -5.46 28.35 12.24
C ASN A 219 -6.37 27.41 11.46
N ASP A 220 -7.05 27.95 10.47
CA ASP A 220 -7.80 27.15 9.49
C ASP A 220 -6.84 26.79 8.34
N VAL A 221 -6.16 25.66 8.46
CA VAL A 221 -5.22 25.17 7.43
C VAL A 221 -6.03 24.46 6.35
N ALA A 222 -6.02 24.98 5.12
CA ALA A 222 -6.69 24.35 4.00
C ALA A 222 -6.07 22.98 3.71
N PRO A 223 -6.87 21.90 3.57
CA PRO A 223 -6.37 20.56 3.27
C PRO A 223 -5.72 20.52 1.88
N ILE A 224 -4.55 19.90 1.75
CA ILE A 224 -3.82 19.71 0.49
C ILE A 224 -4.04 18.27 -0.02
N PHE A 225 -4.16 17.31 0.89
CA PHE A 225 -4.29 15.89 0.56
C PHE A 225 -5.70 15.36 0.81
N LYS A 226 -6.12 14.36 0.04
CA LYS A 226 -7.36 13.62 0.34
C LYS A 226 -7.24 12.94 1.72
N GLY A 227 -8.28 13.07 2.55
CA GLY A 227 -8.28 12.52 3.92
C GLY A 227 -7.41 13.28 4.93
N GLU A 228 -6.92 14.47 4.59
CA GLU A 228 -6.20 15.32 5.53
C GLU A 228 -7.15 15.85 6.62
N ILE A 229 -6.74 15.68 7.87
CA ILE A 229 -7.51 16.10 9.04
C ILE A 229 -6.97 17.38 9.69
N GLY A 230 -5.76 17.79 9.35
CA GLY A 230 -5.12 19.01 9.85
C GLY A 230 -3.60 18.90 9.96
N GLU A 231 -2.98 19.97 10.45
CA GLU A 231 -1.54 20.07 10.65
C GLU A 231 -1.22 20.40 12.11
N LEU A 232 -0.21 19.72 12.67
CA LEU A 232 0.32 19.99 14.00
C LEU A 232 1.85 19.85 14.01
N HIS A 233 2.57 20.81 14.59
CA HIS A 233 4.05 20.84 14.68
C HIS A 233 4.80 20.69 13.33
N GLY A 234 4.13 21.09 12.21
CA GLY A 234 4.70 20.96 10.86
C GLY A 234 4.56 19.55 10.29
N VAL A 235 3.59 18.80 10.77
CA VAL A 235 3.19 17.47 10.30
C VAL A 235 1.72 17.53 9.90
N ARG A 236 1.41 17.18 8.65
CA ARG A 236 0.05 17.00 8.14
C ARG A 236 -0.40 15.57 8.35
N PHE A 237 -1.59 15.41 8.87
CA PHE A 237 -2.17 14.11 9.16
C PHE A 237 -3.16 13.71 8.08
N VAL A 238 -2.95 12.54 7.51
CA VAL A 238 -3.87 11.90 6.56
C VAL A 238 -4.45 10.67 7.21
N GLU A 239 -5.77 10.59 7.25
CA GLU A 239 -6.50 9.50 7.88
C GLU A 239 -6.68 8.34 6.90
N SER A 240 -6.37 7.12 7.35
CA SER A 240 -6.55 5.91 6.57
C SER A 240 -6.99 4.75 7.46
N THR A 241 -8.11 4.12 7.09
CA THR A 241 -8.58 2.89 7.73
C THR A 241 -7.64 1.70 7.45
N ALA A 242 -6.90 1.77 6.35
CA ALA A 242 -5.88 0.77 5.99
C ALA A 242 -4.58 0.90 6.79
N SER A 243 -4.43 1.89 7.71
CA SER A 243 -3.24 1.98 8.57
C SER A 243 -3.06 0.72 9.40
N LYS A 244 -1.79 0.25 9.51
CA LYS A 244 -1.49 -1.06 10.14
C LYS A 244 -1.89 -1.10 11.61
N VAL A 245 -2.67 -2.10 11.94
CA VAL A 245 -3.02 -2.48 13.31
C VAL A 245 -2.31 -3.78 13.64
N PHE A 246 -1.62 -3.82 14.78
CA PHE A 246 -1.03 -5.02 15.34
C PHE A 246 -1.83 -5.45 16.56
N LYS A 247 -1.92 -6.75 16.77
CA LYS A 247 -2.55 -7.34 17.96
C LYS A 247 -1.57 -8.33 18.57
N GLU A 248 -0.76 -7.84 19.48
CA GLU A 248 0.11 -8.66 20.30
C GLU A 248 -0.45 -8.68 21.74
N GLY A 249 -1.21 -9.72 22.09
CA GLY A 249 -1.93 -9.81 23.36
C GLY A 249 -3.37 -9.32 23.27
N GLU A 250 -3.82 -8.60 24.29
CA GLU A 250 -5.22 -8.15 24.43
C GLU A 250 -5.46 -6.75 23.84
N VAL A 251 -4.42 -5.98 23.58
CA VAL A 251 -4.53 -4.57 23.16
C VAL A 251 -4.11 -4.40 21.72
N ALA A 252 -4.95 -3.72 20.94
CA ALA A 252 -4.63 -3.31 19.58
C ALA A 252 -3.61 -2.16 19.59
N THR A 253 -2.55 -2.29 18.79
CA THR A 253 -1.50 -1.28 18.63
C THR A 253 -1.50 -0.75 17.22
N TYR A 254 -1.57 0.55 17.09
CA TYR A 254 -1.69 1.25 15.81
C TYR A 254 -0.35 1.81 15.36
N ALA A 255 -0.01 1.60 14.10
CA ALA A 255 1.20 2.14 13.50
C ALA A 255 0.90 3.44 12.76
N THR A 256 1.34 4.56 13.31
CA THR A 256 1.34 5.86 12.62
C THR A 256 2.66 6.01 11.88
N LEU A 257 2.62 6.24 10.55
CA LEU A 257 3.80 6.39 9.71
C LEU A 257 4.09 7.87 9.45
N PHE A 258 5.22 8.37 9.93
CA PHE A 258 5.72 9.71 9.66
C PHE A 258 6.69 9.67 8.48
N LEU A 259 6.40 10.43 7.43
CA LEU A 259 7.09 10.40 6.15
C LEU A 259 7.72 11.75 5.81
N GLY A 260 8.98 11.71 5.36
CA GLY A 260 9.63 12.79 4.65
C GLY A 260 9.60 12.55 3.13
N LYS A 261 10.00 13.54 2.35
CA LYS A 261 10.03 13.45 0.89
C LYS A 261 11.00 12.37 0.41
N ASP A 262 10.58 11.60 -0.60
CA ASP A 262 11.34 10.52 -1.21
C ASP A 262 11.80 9.45 -0.20
N ALA A 263 11.02 9.17 0.84
CA ALA A 263 11.33 8.15 1.82
C ALA A 263 11.35 6.74 1.21
N PHE A 264 10.48 6.48 0.25
CA PHE A 264 10.35 5.21 -0.45
C PHE A 264 10.07 5.42 -1.94
N GLY A 265 10.38 4.42 -2.73
CA GLY A 265 10.09 4.37 -4.16
C GLY A 265 9.06 3.30 -4.48
N ILE A 266 8.19 3.60 -5.43
CA ILE A 266 7.22 2.68 -6.01
C ILE A 266 7.61 2.45 -7.46
N LEU A 267 7.61 1.20 -7.88
CA LEU A 267 7.86 0.81 -9.25
C LEU A 267 6.57 0.99 -10.06
N ASP A 268 6.69 1.68 -11.18
CA ASP A 268 5.59 1.91 -12.11
C ASP A 268 5.97 1.26 -13.45
N PRO A 269 5.61 -0.01 -13.68
CA PRO A 269 5.96 -0.71 -14.91
C PRO A 269 5.18 -0.10 -16.08
N GLU A 270 5.91 0.37 -17.09
CA GLU A 270 5.30 0.89 -18.31
C GLU A 270 4.57 -0.22 -19.07
N GLY A 271 3.28 -0.02 -19.30
CA GLY A 271 2.42 -0.96 -20.04
C GLY A 271 1.85 -2.12 -19.24
N GLU A 272 2.23 -2.28 -17.97
CA GLU A 272 1.71 -3.30 -17.05
C GLU A 272 1.21 -2.68 -15.74
N GLY A 273 0.46 -1.59 -15.85
CA GLY A 273 -0.25 -0.99 -14.72
C GLY A 273 -1.40 -1.88 -14.24
N MET A 274 -2.32 -1.29 -13.51
CA MET A 274 -3.58 -1.94 -13.15
C MET A 274 -4.39 -2.26 -14.41
N GLU A 275 -4.71 -3.53 -14.63
CA GLU A 275 -5.47 -4.02 -15.77
C GLU A 275 -6.66 -4.83 -15.29
N MET A 276 -7.87 -4.37 -15.66
CA MET A 276 -9.07 -5.15 -15.52
C MET A 276 -9.26 -6.08 -16.72
N ILE A 277 -9.55 -7.34 -16.48
CA ILE A 277 -9.71 -8.38 -17.49
C ILE A 277 -11.12 -8.95 -17.36
N VAL A 278 -11.99 -8.59 -18.32
CA VAL A 278 -13.32 -9.18 -18.44
C VAL A 278 -13.31 -10.16 -19.61
N LYS A 279 -13.59 -11.42 -19.36
CA LYS A 279 -13.72 -12.45 -20.39
C LYS A 279 -15.12 -12.97 -20.43
N THR A 280 -15.72 -12.88 -21.63
CA THR A 280 -17.02 -13.48 -21.90
C THR A 280 -16.92 -15.00 -22.01
N ARG A 281 -18.04 -15.69 -21.93
CA ARG A 281 -18.14 -17.15 -22.02
C ARG A 281 -17.46 -17.72 -23.27
N GLU A 282 -17.60 -17.05 -24.41
CA GLU A 282 -16.98 -17.49 -25.67
C GLU A 282 -15.47 -17.40 -25.64
N GLN A 283 -14.92 -16.44 -24.90
CA GLN A 283 -13.47 -16.22 -24.78
C GLN A 283 -12.79 -17.20 -23.82
N ILE A 284 -13.53 -17.72 -22.86
CA ILE A 284 -12.99 -18.68 -21.87
C ILE A 284 -12.91 -20.10 -22.44
N GLY A 285 -13.83 -20.45 -23.34
CA GLY A 285 -13.78 -21.72 -24.09
C GLY A 285 -14.06 -22.94 -23.20
N GLY A 286 -15.29 -23.12 -22.77
CA GLY A 286 -15.75 -24.37 -22.17
C GLY A 286 -16.66 -25.12 -23.13
N PRO A 287 -16.89 -26.45 -22.99
CA PRO A 287 -17.73 -27.22 -23.89
C PRO A 287 -19.21 -26.77 -23.91
N LEU A 288 -19.63 -26.00 -22.93
CA LEU A 288 -21.00 -25.48 -22.79
C LEU A 288 -21.07 -23.96 -22.57
N ASN A 289 -19.93 -23.25 -22.61
CA ASN A 289 -19.86 -21.80 -22.41
C ASN A 289 -20.64 -21.29 -21.20
N GLN A 290 -20.47 -21.92 -20.02
CA GLN A 290 -21.33 -21.69 -18.84
C GLN A 290 -20.89 -20.59 -17.92
N PHE A 291 -19.73 -19.93 -18.11
CA PHE A 291 -19.22 -18.92 -17.21
C PHE A 291 -18.42 -17.81 -17.92
N SER A 292 -18.51 -16.61 -17.39
CA SER A 292 -17.66 -15.46 -17.67
C SER A 292 -16.76 -15.15 -16.47
N THR A 293 -15.64 -14.45 -16.67
CA THR A 293 -14.74 -14.07 -15.59
C THR A 293 -14.47 -12.59 -15.61
N ILE A 294 -14.44 -12.01 -14.42
CA ILE A 294 -14.06 -10.63 -14.15
C ILE A 294 -12.89 -10.70 -13.19
N GLY A 295 -11.77 -10.09 -13.53
CA GLY A 295 -10.59 -10.13 -12.69
C GLY A 295 -9.71 -8.91 -12.91
N TYR A 296 -8.81 -8.69 -11.99
CA TYR A 296 -7.77 -7.68 -12.11
C TYR A 296 -6.38 -8.31 -12.06
N LYS A 297 -5.43 -7.60 -12.61
CA LYS A 297 -4.03 -8.00 -12.59
C LYS A 297 -3.17 -6.74 -12.56
N PHE A 298 -2.19 -6.69 -11.68
CA PHE A 298 -1.22 -5.60 -11.62
C PHE A 298 0.17 -6.10 -11.24
N CYS A 299 1.18 -5.31 -11.58
CA CYS A 299 2.54 -5.50 -11.11
C CYS A 299 2.85 -4.49 -10.01
N HIS A 300 3.29 -4.97 -8.85
CA HIS A 300 3.63 -4.14 -7.70
C HIS A 300 5.08 -4.32 -7.30
N GLY A 301 5.73 -3.24 -6.92
CA GLY A 301 7.03 -3.26 -6.28
C GLY A 301 7.28 -1.93 -5.57
N ALA A 302 7.70 -2.00 -4.33
CA ALA A 302 8.09 -0.82 -3.56
C ALA A 302 9.32 -1.11 -2.70
N LYS A 303 10.06 -0.08 -2.34
CA LYS A 303 11.23 -0.20 -1.46
C LYS A 303 11.46 1.07 -0.68
N ILE A 304 11.83 0.93 0.58
CA ILE A 304 12.31 2.07 1.40
C ILE A 304 13.67 2.50 0.86
N LEU A 305 13.78 3.76 0.44
CA LEU A 305 15.02 4.34 -0.09
C LEU A 305 15.88 4.94 1.02
N TYR A 306 15.24 5.57 2.00
CA TYR A 306 15.90 6.24 3.11
C TYR A 306 15.21 5.91 4.43
N GLN A 307 15.84 5.07 5.25
CA GLN A 307 15.33 4.75 6.60
C GLN A 307 15.27 5.97 7.52
N GLU A 308 16.13 6.95 7.27
CA GLU A 308 16.20 8.20 8.05
C GLU A 308 15.04 9.16 7.75
N ARG A 309 14.23 8.88 6.72
CA ARG A 309 13.09 9.72 6.31
C ARG A 309 11.75 9.11 6.65
N ILE A 310 11.74 7.95 7.28
CA ILE A 310 10.54 7.25 7.72
C ILE A 310 10.66 6.89 9.18
N LEU A 311 9.63 7.21 9.95
CA LEU A 311 9.52 6.82 11.36
C LEU A 311 8.14 6.20 11.59
N ARG A 312 8.11 4.98 12.10
CA ARG A 312 6.91 4.33 12.58
C ARG A 312 6.75 4.60 14.08
N VAL A 313 5.65 5.21 14.45
CA VAL A 313 5.26 5.42 15.85
C VAL A 313 4.13 4.47 16.18
N GLU A 314 4.32 3.64 17.19
CA GLU A 314 3.32 2.67 17.63
C GLU A 314 2.67 3.14 18.93
N THR A 315 1.34 3.17 18.91
CA THR A 315 0.52 3.71 20.01
C THR A 315 -0.69 2.83 20.26
N GLY A 316 -1.23 2.88 21.47
CA GLY A 316 -2.59 2.42 21.74
C GLY A 316 -3.63 3.46 21.31
N SER A 317 -4.90 3.21 21.60
CA SER A 317 -6.00 4.17 21.44
C SER A 317 -7.03 3.99 22.52
N SER A 318 -7.63 5.10 22.98
CA SER A 318 -8.74 5.08 23.92
C SER A 318 -10.09 4.80 23.24
N TYR A 319 -10.18 5.00 21.93
CA TYR A 319 -11.40 4.75 21.19
C TYR A 319 -11.67 3.26 21.04
N SER A 320 -10.67 2.48 20.66
CA SER A 320 -10.77 1.04 20.55
C SER A 320 -9.46 0.37 20.95
N ALA A 321 -9.55 -0.60 21.86
CA ALA A 321 -8.44 -1.47 22.25
C ALA A 321 -8.55 -2.87 21.64
N LEU A 322 -9.67 -3.16 20.93
CA LEU A 322 -10.05 -4.51 20.50
C LEU A 322 -10.06 -4.68 18.98
N ASP A 323 -9.61 -3.67 18.23
CA ASP A 323 -9.55 -3.76 16.78
C ASP A 323 -8.70 -4.95 16.35
N GLU A 324 -9.11 -5.63 15.29
CA GLU A 324 -8.39 -6.77 14.76
C GLU A 324 -7.16 -6.33 13.95
N ALA A 325 -6.13 -7.18 13.94
CA ALA A 325 -4.95 -6.95 13.11
C ALA A 325 -5.31 -7.06 11.62
N ASN A 326 -4.79 -6.13 10.82
CA ASN A 326 -5.05 -6.05 9.37
C ASN A 326 -3.79 -6.25 8.52
#